data_c9511720b1218354f91813fbf3668a35
#
_entry.id   c9511720b1218354f91813fbf3668a35
#
_cell.length_a   1.000
_cell.length_b   1.000
_cell.length_c   1.000
_cell.angle_alpha   90.00
_cell.angle_beta   90.00
_cell.angle_gamma   90.00
#
_symmetry.space_group_name_H-M   'P 1'
#
loop_
_entity.id
_entity.type
_entity.pdbx_description
1 polymer ?
#
loop_
_entity_poly.entity_id
_entity_poly.type
_entity_poly.pdbx_seq_one_letter_code
_entity_poly.pdbx_strand_id
1 'polypeptide(L)'
;VRTVPLRPLRDLVELRGSYEELMRRSFYENTPWQQDYTRITLTDERGEESVTKSYCYEGGVISFVEYLNRHKTALFNPPIYIESEQSNSSVEVALQWNDGYYESVSSFANNILTPEGGTHLAGFRAALTRVVNDYARKSGQLKASEQNLTGDDIREGLTAIISVKLTEPQFEGQTKSKLGNSEVRPLVDNVVGNALSAFFEEHPSEAKLVMDKCLQAARAREAARKARDLTRRKTALESGSLPGKLADCTERDPAKSEIFIVEGNSAGGSAKEGRDRY
;
A
#
# COMPACT_ATOMS: atom_id res chain seq x y z
N VAL A 1 -34.46 16.49 0.37
CA VAL A 1 -33.81 16.61 1.68
C VAL A 1 -34.47 15.57 2.60
N ARG A 2 -33.74 14.55 3.03
CA ARG A 2 -34.21 13.62 4.08
C ARG A 2 -33.57 14.07 5.39
N THR A 3 -34.40 14.50 6.33
CA THR A 3 -34.00 14.81 7.70
C THR A 3 -34.14 13.52 8.52
N VAL A 4 -33.07 13.02 9.10
CA VAL A 4 -33.10 11.86 10.00
C VAL A 4 -32.86 12.37 11.43
N PRO A 5 -33.82 12.24 12.35
CA PRO A 5 -33.63 12.66 13.74
C PRO A 5 -32.66 11.70 14.45
N LEU A 6 -31.63 12.26 15.08
CA LEU A 6 -30.63 11.50 15.85
C LEU A 6 -31.14 11.24 17.28
N ARG A 7 -31.01 10.01 17.75
CA ARG A 7 -31.37 9.57 19.12
C ARG A 7 -30.18 9.70 20.08
N PRO A 8 -30.40 9.64 21.45
CA PRO A 8 -29.46 10.17 22.41
C PRO A 8 -28.18 9.34 22.61
N LEU A 9 -27.15 9.96 23.08
CA LEU A 9 -25.79 9.63 23.57
C LEU A 9 -25.21 8.18 23.46
N ARG A 10 -26.02 7.12 23.47
CA ARG A 10 -25.57 5.75 23.21
C ARG A 10 -25.13 5.52 21.76
N ASP A 11 -25.67 6.35 20.86
CA ASP A 11 -25.48 6.22 19.42
C ASP A 11 -24.24 7.00 18.93
N LEU A 12 -23.52 7.71 19.80
CA LEU A 12 -22.34 8.50 19.42
C LEU A 12 -21.13 7.63 18.98
N VAL A 13 -21.01 6.42 19.49
CA VAL A 13 -19.97 5.47 19.04
C VAL A 13 -20.36 4.86 17.69
N GLU A 14 -21.66 4.56 17.52
CA GLU A 14 -22.22 4.14 16.23
C GLU A 14 -22.24 5.28 15.21
N LEU A 15 -22.43 6.53 15.66
CA LEU A 15 -22.36 7.72 14.82
C LEU A 15 -20.96 8.01 14.29
N ARG A 16 -19.90 7.62 14.97
CA ARG A 16 -18.54 7.77 14.44
C ARG A 16 -18.34 6.82 13.26
N GLY A 17 -18.80 5.59 13.34
CA GLY A 17 -18.86 4.66 12.22
C GLY A 17 -19.82 5.13 11.13
N SER A 18 -21.01 5.65 11.49
CA SER A 18 -21.98 6.21 10.55
C SER A 18 -21.50 7.49 9.88
N TYR A 19 -20.71 8.33 10.56
CA TYR A 19 -20.12 9.54 9.99
C TYR A 19 -19.07 9.21 8.93
N GLU A 20 -18.19 8.28 9.22
CA GLU A 20 -17.22 7.79 8.24
C GLU A 20 -17.92 7.09 7.06
N GLU A 21 -18.99 6.36 7.31
CA GLU A 21 -19.80 5.72 6.29
C GLU A 21 -20.56 6.75 5.43
N LEU A 22 -21.14 7.79 6.02
CA LEU A 22 -21.78 8.88 5.30
C LEU A 22 -20.76 9.67 4.47
N MET A 23 -19.56 9.89 5.01
CA MET A 23 -18.46 10.53 4.27
C MET A 23 -18.05 9.67 3.07
N ARG A 24 -17.88 8.37 3.27
CA ARG A 24 -17.58 7.43 2.17
C ARG A 24 -18.69 7.42 1.12
N ARG A 25 -19.96 7.34 1.51
CA ARG A 25 -21.09 7.41 0.58
C ARG A 25 -21.13 8.72 -0.21
N SER A 26 -20.85 9.86 0.43
CA SER A 26 -20.77 11.15 -0.23
C SER A 26 -19.73 11.19 -1.35
N PHE A 27 -18.58 10.51 -1.17
CA PHE A 27 -17.56 10.38 -2.22
C PHE A 27 -17.99 9.44 -3.36
N TYR A 28 -18.79 8.40 -3.06
CA TYR A 28 -19.15 7.36 -4.01
C TYR A 28 -20.48 7.57 -4.74
N GLU A 29 -21.42 8.27 -4.13
CA GLU A 29 -22.69 8.58 -4.78
C GLU A 29 -22.56 9.67 -5.87
N ASN A 30 -21.41 10.35 -5.94
CA ASN A 30 -21.06 11.32 -6.97
C ASN A 30 -20.43 10.67 -8.23
N THR A 31 -20.94 9.55 -8.68
CA THR A 31 -20.43 8.91 -9.88
C THR A 31 -21.02 9.50 -11.16
N PRO A 32 -20.32 9.43 -12.32
CA PRO A 32 -20.73 10.04 -13.59
C PRO A 32 -22.12 9.65 -14.11
N TRP A 33 -22.72 8.60 -13.56
CA TRP A 33 -24.05 8.13 -13.90
C TRP A 33 -25.19 8.92 -13.25
N GLN A 34 -24.89 9.78 -12.27
CA GLN A 34 -25.83 10.73 -11.69
C GLN A 34 -25.30 12.14 -11.92
N GLN A 35 -26.00 12.91 -12.75
CA GLN A 35 -25.66 14.30 -13.05
C GLN A 35 -25.79 15.25 -11.85
N ASP A 36 -26.30 14.75 -10.71
CA ASP A 36 -26.48 15.53 -9.49
C ASP A 36 -25.57 15.02 -8.38
N TYR A 37 -24.66 15.88 -7.93
CA TYR A 37 -23.78 15.62 -6.78
C TYR A 37 -24.60 15.45 -5.50
N THR A 38 -24.37 14.36 -4.77
CA THR A 38 -25.04 14.13 -3.49
C THR A 38 -24.46 15.07 -2.44
N ARG A 39 -25.30 15.96 -1.93
CA ARG A 39 -24.97 16.82 -0.80
C ARG A 39 -25.57 16.23 0.48
N ILE A 40 -24.72 15.91 1.44
CA ILE A 40 -25.13 15.43 2.76
C ILE A 40 -24.94 16.56 3.76
N THR A 41 -26.03 16.99 4.38
CA THR A 41 -26.02 18.02 5.41
C THR A 41 -26.39 17.39 6.75
N LEU A 42 -25.49 17.49 7.71
CA LEU A 42 -25.67 17.02 9.08
C LEU A 42 -25.85 18.22 10.00
N THR A 43 -26.99 18.28 10.70
CA THR A 43 -27.24 19.32 11.70
C THR A 43 -27.33 18.67 13.08
N ASP A 44 -26.48 19.09 14.01
CA ASP A 44 -26.51 18.69 15.41
C ASP A 44 -27.23 19.77 16.22
N GLU A 45 -28.41 19.42 16.74
CA GLU A 45 -29.29 20.32 17.51
C GLU A 45 -29.27 20.02 19.02
N ARG A 46 -28.27 19.23 19.51
CA ARG A 46 -28.20 18.83 20.92
C ARG A 46 -27.60 19.89 21.84
N GLY A 47 -26.92 20.89 21.28
CA GLY A 47 -26.34 22.00 22.03
C GLY A 47 -27.31 23.20 22.07
N GLU A 48 -26.91 24.26 22.79
CA GLU A 48 -27.65 25.53 22.81
C GLU A 48 -27.67 26.20 21.42
N GLU A 49 -26.64 25.97 20.61
CA GLU A 49 -26.54 26.37 19.23
C GLU A 49 -26.48 25.16 18.30
N SER A 50 -27.24 25.16 17.21
CA SER A 50 -27.19 24.12 16.21
C SER A 50 -25.91 24.22 15.38
N VAL A 51 -25.19 23.12 15.24
CA VAL A 51 -23.99 23.02 14.40
C VAL A 51 -24.32 22.27 13.12
N THR A 52 -24.23 22.95 11.98
CA THR A 52 -24.50 22.35 10.67
C THR A 52 -23.21 22.15 9.88
N LYS A 53 -22.98 20.92 9.39
CA LYS A 53 -21.88 20.57 8.46
C LYS A 53 -22.48 20.03 7.17
N SER A 54 -21.97 20.50 6.03
CA SER A 54 -22.39 20.03 4.71
C SER A 54 -21.21 19.38 3.99
N TYR A 55 -21.46 18.26 3.37
CA TYR A 55 -20.49 17.46 2.61
C TYR A 55 -20.97 17.31 1.18
N CYS A 56 -20.14 17.72 0.24
CA CYS A 56 -20.38 17.58 -1.20
C CYS A 56 -19.01 17.57 -1.88
N TYR A 57 -18.68 16.48 -2.56
CA TYR A 57 -17.36 16.28 -3.16
C TYR A 57 -17.49 16.10 -4.67
N GLU A 58 -17.35 17.19 -5.39
CA GLU A 58 -17.51 17.23 -6.85
C GLU A 58 -16.38 16.50 -7.59
N GLY A 59 -15.21 16.34 -6.97
CA GLY A 59 -14.05 15.63 -7.55
C GLY A 59 -14.07 14.11 -7.35
N GLY A 60 -15.14 13.50 -6.83
CA GLY A 60 -15.28 12.04 -6.71
C GLY A 60 -14.10 11.37 -5.98
N VAL A 61 -13.56 10.30 -6.57
CA VAL A 61 -12.45 9.52 -5.98
C VAL A 61 -11.13 10.31 -5.91
N ILE A 62 -10.93 11.32 -6.76
CA ILE A 62 -9.78 12.23 -6.71
C ILE A 62 -9.81 12.99 -5.39
N SER A 63 -10.92 13.67 -5.11
CA SER A 63 -11.10 14.42 -3.86
C SER A 63 -11.00 13.51 -2.63
N PHE A 64 -11.35 12.24 -2.76
CA PHE A 64 -11.21 11.29 -1.68
C PHE A 64 -9.73 10.98 -1.40
N VAL A 65 -8.92 10.75 -2.42
CA VAL A 65 -7.46 10.57 -2.27
C VAL A 65 -6.82 11.82 -1.67
N GLU A 66 -7.17 13.02 -2.14
CA GLU A 66 -6.69 14.30 -1.59
C GLU A 66 -7.07 14.44 -0.11
N TYR A 67 -8.30 14.10 0.25
CA TYR A 67 -8.77 14.11 1.64
C TYR A 67 -7.98 13.13 2.52
N LEU A 68 -7.68 11.91 2.05
CA LEU A 68 -6.87 10.94 2.78
C LEU A 68 -5.41 11.39 2.95
N ASN A 69 -4.92 12.19 2.01
CA ASN A 69 -3.56 12.74 2.04
C ASN A 69 -3.45 14.14 2.67
N ARG A 70 -4.54 14.75 3.15
CA ARG A 70 -4.56 16.14 3.66
C ARG A 70 -3.56 16.46 4.78
N HIS A 71 -3.09 15.44 5.50
CA HIS A 71 -2.09 15.56 6.58
C HIS A 71 -0.75 14.93 6.22
N LYS A 72 -0.53 14.61 4.93
CA LYS A 72 0.69 14.02 4.40
C LYS A 72 1.21 14.90 3.28
N THR A 73 2.49 14.82 2.99
CA THR A 73 3.09 15.53 1.86
C THR A 73 2.99 14.64 0.62
N ALA A 74 2.13 15.00 -0.31
CA ALA A 74 2.04 14.31 -1.59
C ALA A 74 3.31 14.54 -2.42
N LEU A 75 3.78 13.53 -3.13
CA LEU A 75 4.97 13.65 -4.00
C LEU A 75 4.69 14.47 -5.25
N PHE A 76 3.47 14.50 -5.70
CA PHE A 76 2.98 15.28 -6.85
C PHE A 76 1.48 15.56 -6.72
N ASN A 77 1.00 16.55 -7.44
CA ASN A 77 -0.41 16.91 -7.54
C ASN A 77 -0.73 17.25 -9.02
N PRO A 78 -1.97 16.93 -9.48
CA PRO A 78 -3.04 16.21 -8.81
C PRO A 78 -2.77 14.70 -8.67
N PRO A 79 -3.64 13.92 -7.97
CA PRO A 79 -3.61 12.46 -7.99
C PRO A 79 -3.75 11.91 -9.41
N ILE A 80 -3.14 10.77 -9.69
CA ILE A 80 -3.34 10.04 -10.95
C ILE A 80 -4.77 9.52 -10.96
N TYR A 81 -5.51 9.83 -12.02
CA TYR A 81 -6.88 9.38 -12.23
C TYR A 81 -6.97 8.48 -13.45
N ILE A 82 -7.62 7.36 -13.30
CA ILE A 82 -7.83 6.35 -14.33
C ILE A 82 -9.30 5.98 -14.36
N GLU A 83 -9.92 6.10 -15.51
CA GLU A 83 -11.30 5.71 -15.73
C GLU A 83 -11.41 4.88 -17.01
N SER A 84 -12.20 3.82 -16.93
CA SER A 84 -12.54 3.01 -18.11
C SER A 84 -13.96 2.49 -17.98
N GLU A 85 -14.74 2.75 -18.98
CA GLU A 85 -16.12 2.30 -19.08
C GLU A 85 -16.25 1.27 -20.18
N GLN A 86 -16.89 0.14 -19.88
CA GLN A 86 -17.24 -0.91 -20.81
C GLN A 86 -18.74 -1.21 -20.68
N SER A 87 -19.33 -1.90 -21.65
CA SER A 87 -20.78 -2.16 -21.71
C SER A 87 -21.37 -2.75 -20.42
N ASN A 88 -20.61 -3.53 -19.65
CA ASN A 88 -21.10 -4.25 -18.45
C ASN A 88 -20.30 -3.96 -17.18
N SER A 89 -19.30 -3.08 -17.27
CA SER A 89 -18.43 -2.78 -16.14
C SER A 89 -17.79 -1.40 -16.28
N SER A 90 -17.56 -0.73 -15.16
CA SER A 90 -16.68 0.43 -15.13
C SER A 90 -15.60 0.25 -14.05
N VAL A 91 -14.43 0.81 -14.33
CA VAL A 91 -13.27 0.82 -13.43
C VAL A 91 -12.87 2.27 -13.23
N GLU A 92 -12.81 2.70 -12.01
CA GLU A 92 -12.38 4.03 -11.61
C GLU A 92 -11.31 3.91 -10.53
N VAL A 93 -10.16 4.52 -10.75
CA VAL A 93 -9.04 4.46 -9.82
C VAL A 93 -8.43 5.85 -9.66
N ALA A 94 -8.22 6.27 -8.42
CA ALA A 94 -7.37 7.41 -8.11
C ALA A 94 -6.24 6.96 -7.19
N LEU A 95 -5.02 7.41 -7.47
CA LEU A 95 -3.85 7.03 -6.69
C LEU A 95 -2.83 8.17 -6.61
N GLN A 96 -2.10 8.21 -5.49
CA GLN A 96 -1.07 9.21 -5.23
C GLN A 96 -0.09 8.69 -4.20
N TRP A 97 1.21 8.93 -4.42
CA TRP A 97 2.22 8.66 -3.40
C TRP A 97 2.47 9.87 -2.52
N ASN A 98 2.83 9.62 -1.28
CA ASN A 98 3.17 10.61 -0.27
C ASN A 98 4.47 10.23 0.47
N ASP A 99 4.93 11.11 1.34
CA ASP A 99 6.16 10.94 2.15
C ASP A 99 6.05 9.88 3.25
N GLY A 100 4.86 9.36 3.51
CA GLY A 100 4.61 8.35 4.55
C GLY A 100 5.19 6.97 4.22
N TYR A 101 5.06 6.06 5.18
CA TYR A 101 5.58 4.68 5.09
C TYR A 101 4.48 3.62 4.97
N TYR A 102 3.22 4.00 5.11
CA TYR A 102 2.09 3.07 5.14
C TYR A 102 1.27 3.15 3.86
N GLU A 103 0.85 1.97 3.39
CA GLU A 103 -0.16 1.81 2.35
C GLU A 103 -1.54 2.23 2.90
N SER A 104 -2.29 3.02 2.14
CA SER A 104 -3.68 3.40 2.41
C SER A 104 -4.51 3.14 1.17
N VAL A 105 -4.91 1.89 0.96
CA VAL A 105 -5.67 1.47 -0.22
C VAL A 105 -7.05 1.00 0.20
N SER A 106 -8.08 1.58 -0.39
CA SER A 106 -9.47 1.16 -0.23
C SER A 106 -10.05 0.70 -1.56
N SER A 107 -10.76 -0.42 -1.54
CA SER A 107 -11.36 -0.99 -2.73
C SER A 107 -12.87 -1.14 -2.56
N PHE A 108 -13.59 -0.90 -3.65
CA PHE A 108 -15.05 -0.87 -3.68
C PHE A 108 -15.58 -1.62 -4.88
N ALA A 109 -16.71 -2.29 -4.69
CA ALA A 109 -17.47 -2.92 -5.75
C ALA A 109 -18.94 -2.48 -5.63
N ASN A 110 -19.49 -1.87 -6.68
CA ASN A 110 -20.83 -1.27 -6.69
C ASN A 110 -21.09 -0.37 -5.46
N ASN A 111 -20.11 0.52 -5.17
CA ASN A 111 -20.12 1.45 -4.03
C ASN A 111 -20.07 0.78 -2.63
N ILE A 112 -19.84 -0.53 -2.57
CA ILE A 112 -19.68 -1.26 -1.31
C ILE A 112 -18.19 -1.41 -1.02
N LEU A 113 -17.74 -0.95 0.15
CA LEU A 113 -16.38 -1.16 0.61
C LEU A 113 -16.11 -2.66 0.78
N THR A 114 -14.99 -3.11 0.23
CA THR A 114 -14.52 -4.49 0.34
C THR A 114 -13.25 -4.55 1.21
N PRO A 115 -13.38 -4.63 2.54
CA PRO A 115 -12.22 -4.57 3.45
C PRO A 115 -11.20 -5.68 3.22
N GLU A 116 -11.66 -6.85 2.78
CA GLU A 116 -10.81 -8.00 2.44
C GLU A 116 -10.33 -7.95 0.98
N GLY A 117 -10.67 -6.88 0.26
CA GLY A 117 -10.29 -6.69 -1.14
C GLY A 117 -11.08 -7.58 -2.09
N GLY A 118 -10.36 -8.32 -2.92
CA GLY A 118 -10.91 -9.22 -3.94
C GLY A 118 -10.15 -9.12 -5.25
N THR A 119 -10.77 -9.60 -6.32
CA THR A 119 -10.15 -9.70 -7.64
C THR A 119 -9.74 -8.35 -8.23
N HIS A 120 -10.52 -7.29 -8.01
CA HIS A 120 -10.20 -5.93 -8.45
C HIS A 120 -8.94 -5.38 -7.77
N LEU A 121 -8.81 -5.54 -6.44
CA LEU A 121 -7.61 -5.14 -5.71
C LEU A 121 -6.40 -5.98 -6.12
N ALA A 122 -6.60 -7.28 -6.36
CA ALA A 122 -5.53 -8.16 -6.84
C ALA A 122 -5.04 -7.76 -8.25
N GLY A 123 -5.96 -7.38 -9.16
CA GLY A 123 -5.63 -6.84 -10.48
C GLY A 123 -4.85 -5.53 -10.38
N PHE A 124 -5.31 -4.59 -9.56
CA PHE A 124 -4.61 -3.33 -9.31
C PHE A 124 -3.17 -3.54 -8.80
N ARG A 125 -2.99 -4.39 -7.78
CA ARG A 125 -1.65 -4.67 -7.22
C ARG A 125 -0.72 -5.36 -8.22
N ALA A 126 -1.25 -6.23 -9.08
CA ALA A 126 -0.48 -6.89 -10.13
C ALA A 126 -0.02 -5.88 -11.18
N ALA A 127 -0.93 -5.05 -11.71
CA ALA A 127 -0.63 -4.00 -12.67
C ALA A 127 0.42 -3.02 -12.12
N LEU A 128 0.19 -2.52 -10.90
CA LEU A 128 1.09 -1.58 -10.25
C LEU A 128 2.51 -2.13 -10.14
N THR A 129 2.64 -3.38 -9.66
CA THR A 129 3.95 -4.03 -9.47
C THR A 129 4.65 -4.26 -10.80
N ARG A 130 3.94 -4.67 -11.81
CA ARG A 130 4.47 -4.88 -13.16
C ARG A 130 4.94 -3.57 -13.78
N VAL A 131 4.06 -2.57 -13.85
CA VAL A 131 4.36 -1.29 -14.54
C VAL A 131 5.51 -0.54 -13.88
N VAL A 132 5.56 -0.49 -12.54
CA VAL A 132 6.66 0.18 -11.83
C VAL A 132 8.00 -0.50 -12.11
N ASN A 133 8.05 -1.84 -12.07
CA ASN A 133 9.28 -2.57 -12.38
C ASN A 133 9.71 -2.41 -13.84
N ASP A 134 8.77 -2.47 -14.78
CA ASP A 134 9.05 -2.30 -16.21
C ASP A 134 9.59 -0.89 -16.50
N TYR A 135 8.98 0.14 -15.91
CA TYR A 135 9.44 1.51 -16.05
C TYR A 135 10.80 1.74 -15.39
N ALA A 136 11.03 1.21 -14.18
CA ALA A 136 12.32 1.31 -13.48
C ALA A 136 13.47 0.69 -14.30
N ARG A 137 13.22 -0.41 -15.02
CA ARG A 137 14.18 -1.03 -15.92
C ARG A 137 14.37 -0.23 -17.21
N LYS A 138 13.27 0.23 -17.83
CA LYS A 138 13.30 1.03 -19.06
C LYS A 138 14.03 2.36 -18.87
N SER A 139 13.82 3.00 -17.72
CA SER A 139 14.49 4.27 -17.35
C SER A 139 15.94 4.10 -16.85
N GLY A 140 16.41 2.84 -16.70
CA GLY A 140 17.77 2.54 -16.22
C GLY A 140 17.98 2.77 -14.72
N GLN A 141 16.94 3.05 -13.96
CA GLN A 141 17.02 3.24 -12.50
C GLN A 141 17.19 1.90 -11.74
N LEU A 142 16.73 0.80 -12.34
CA LEU A 142 16.95 -0.56 -11.87
C LEU A 142 17.79 -1.32 -12.90
N LYS A 143 19.01 -1.74 -12.51
CA LYS A 143 19.91 -2.48 -13.39
C LYS A 143 19.39 -3.88 -13.68
N ALA A 144 19.77 -4.46 -14.83
CA ALA A 144 19.35 -5.82 -15.21
C ALA A 144 19.78 -6.90 -14.20
N SER A 145 20.90 -6.67 -13.48
CA SER A 145 21.41 -7.57 -12.44
C SER A 145 20.73 -7.41 -11.07
N GLU A 146 19.95 -6.34 -10.86
CA GLU A 146 19.27 -6.07 -9.61
C GLU A 146 17.92 -6.80 -9.55
N GLN A 147 17.50 -7.16 -8.34
CA GLN A 147 16.20 -7.79 -8.12
C GLN A 147 15.07 -6.79 -8.36
N ASN A 148 13.92 -7.28 -8.80
CA ASN A 148 12.72 -6.48 -8.92
C ASN A 148 12.29 -5.92 -7.57
N LEU A 149 11.71 -4.73 -7.61
CA LEU A 149 11.01 -4.13 -6.47
C LEU A 149 9.83 -5.04 -6.08
N THR A 150 9.67 -5.26 -4.78
CA THR A 150 8.52 -6.01 -4.27
C THR A 150 7.27 -5.14 -4.25
N GLY A 151 6.09 -5.78 -4.20
CA GLY A 151 4.85 -5.04 -4.07
C GLY A 151 4.82 -4.12 -2.84
N ASP A 152 5.45 -4.53 -1.73
CA ASP A 152 5.50 -3.72 -0.52
C ASP A 152 6.39 -2.48 -0.69
N ASP A 153 7.53 -2.60 -1.40
CA ASP A 153 8.39 -1.45 -1.72
C ASP A 153 7.65 -0.41 -2.57
N ILE A 154 6.82 -0.87 -3.51
CA ILE A 154 6.08 -0.03 -4.44
C ILE A 154 4.89 0.66 -3.76
N ARG A 155 4.25 -0.01 -2.79
CA ARG A 155 3.08 0.51 -2.09
C ARG A 155 3.42 1.33 -0.85
N GLU A 156 4.71 1.47 -0.50
CA GLU A 156 5.11 2.35 0.59
C GLU A 156 4.72 3.81 0.28
N GLY A 157 3.93 4.41 1.17
CA GLY A 157 3.40 5.76 1.00
C GLY A 157 2.30 5.90 -0.06
N LEU A 158 1.78 4.80 -0.61
CA LEU A 158 0.69 4.83 -1.58
C LEU A 158 -0.66 5.06 -0.91
N THR A 159 -1.40 6.03 -1.39
CA THR A 159 -2.85 6.19 -1.14
C THR A 159 -3.58 5.93 -2.44
N ALA A 160 -4.53 4.99 -2.45
CA ALA A 160 -5.31 4.66 -3.63
C ALA A 160 -6.75 4.27 -3.30
N ILE A 161 -7.65 4.64 -4.20
CA ILE A 161 -9.04 4.22 -4.19
C ILE A 161 -9.29 3.46 -5.50
N ILE A 162 -9.82 2.25 -5.39
CA ILE A 162 -10.20 1.42 -6.52
C ILE A 162 -11.71 1.19 -6.45
N SER A 163 -12.44 1.61 -7.44
CA SER A 163 -13.89 1.41 -7.56
C SER A 163 -14.21 0.68 -8.83
N VAL A 164 -14.96 -0.41 -8.72
CA VAL A 164 -15.49 -1.14 -9.87
C VAL A 164 -17.01 -1.20 -9.79
N LYS A 165 -17.66 -1.03 -10.92
CA LYS A 165 -19.11 -1.24 -11.06
C LYS A 165 -19.33 -2.37 -12.02
N LEU A 166 -20.17 -3.31 -11.61
CA LEU A 166 -20.46 -4.54 -12.33
C LEU A 166 -21.97 -4.73 -12.39
N THR A 167 -22.46 -5.26 -13.49
CA THR A 167 -23.87 -5.64 -13.62
C THR A 167 -24.24 -6.74 -12.62
N GLU A 168 -23.37 -7.74 -12.46
CA GLU A 168 -23.59 -8.89 -11.57
C GLU A 168 -22.40 -9.11 -10.65
N PRO A 169 -22.28 -8.34 -9.53
CA PRO A 169 -21.17 -8.51 -8.58
C PRO A 169 -21.36 -9.78 -7.76
N GLN A 170 -20.32 -10.60 -7.71
CA GLN A 170 -20.25 -11.81 -6.90
C GLN A 170 -19.35 -11.53 -5.71
N PHE A 171 -19.89 -11.62 -4.50
CA PHE A 171 -19.15 -11.42 -3.28
C PHE A 171 -18.94 -12.74 -2.55
N GLU A 172 -17.78 -12.87 -1.91
CA GLU A 172 -17.54 -13.94 -0.95
C GLU A 172 -18.24 -13.58 0.37
N GLY A 173 -19.23 -14.40 0.75
CA GLY A 173 -19.99 -14.25 1.99
C GLY A 173 -21.07 -13.14 1.96
N GLN A 174 -21.92 -13.17 2.98
CA GLN A 174 -23.06 -12.26 3.10
C GLN A 174 -22.65 -10.82 3.46
N THR A 175 -21.50 -10.64 4.10
CA THR A 175 -20.96 -9.34 4.49
C THR A 175 -20.44 -8.53 3.32
N LYS A 176 -20.32 -9.13 2.12
CA LYS A 176 -19.79 -8.49 0.90
C LYS A 176 -18.39 -7.92 1.07
N SER A 177 -17.59 -8.48 1.96
CA SER A 177 -16.26 -7.98 2.32
C SER A 177 -15.21 -8.21 1.24
N LYS A 178 -15.45 -9.15 0.30
CA LYS A 178 -14.51 -9.52 -0.74
C LYS A 178 -15.22 -9.78 -2.07
N LEU A 179 -14.69 -9.22 -3.15
CA LEU A 179 -15.19 -9.44 -4.52
C LEU A 179 -14.57 -10.71 -5.11
N GLY A 180 -15.43 -11.59 -5.65
CA GLY A 180 -15.05 -12.90 -6.19
C GLY A 180 -14.98 -13.00 -7.72
N ASN A 181 -15.56 -12.05 -8.47
CA ASN A 181 -15.61 -12.07 -9.94
C ASN A 181 -14.22 -12.26 -10.57
N SER A 182 -13.95 -13.41 -11.17
CA SER A 182 -12.62 -13.75 -11.71
C SER A 182 -12.22 -12.88 -12.91
N GLU A 183 -13.18 -12.46 -13.73
CA GLU A 183 -13.01 -11.61 -14.92
C GLU A 183 -12.57 -10.18 -14.57
N VAL A 184 -12.82 -9.71 -13.34
CA VAL A 184 -12.48 -8.36 -12.92
C VAL A 184 -10.97 -8.19 -12.71
N ARG A 185 -10.27 -9.24 -12.33
CA ARG A 185 -8.82 -9.18 -12.13
C ARG A 185 -8.06 -8.79 -13.39
N PRO A 186 -8.20 -9.51 -14.53
CA PRO A 186 -7.55 -9.10 -15.78
C PRO A 186 -8.07 -7.78 -16.33
N LEU A 187 -9.34 -7.44 -16.12
CA LEU A 187 -9.91 -6.16 -16.52
C LEU A 187 -9.16 -4.99 -15.84
N VAL A 188 -9.09 -5.01 -14.50
CA VAL A 188 -8.41 -3.96 -13.75
C VAL A 188 -6.90 -3.94 -14.02
N ASP A 189 -6.26 -5.12 -14.15
CA ASP A 189 -4.84 -5.20 -14.50
C ASP A 189 -4.54 -4.53 -15.85
N ASN A 190 -5.36 -4.75 -16.86
CA ASN A 190 -5.19 -4.15 -18.18
C ASN A 190 -5.46 -2.63 -18.16
N VAL A 191 -6.57 -2.20 -17.53
CA VAL A 191 -6.94 -0.78 -17.47
C VAL A 191 -5.89 0.03 -16.75
N VAL A 192 -5.53 -0.40 -15.53
CA VAL A 192 -4.53 0.28 -14.70
C VAL A 192 -3.14 0.19 -15.34
N GLY A 193 -2.78 -0.99 -15.88
CA GLY A 193 -1.49 -1.20 -16.50
C GLY A 193 -1.23 -0.26 -17.68
N ASN A 194 -2.20 -0.14 -18.59
CA ASN A 194 -2.09 0.72 -19.75
C ASN A 194 -2.05 2.21 -19.36
N ALA A 195 -2.98 2.64 -18.51
CA ALA A 195 -3.08 4.05 -18.12
C ALA A 195 -1.85 4.50 -17.31
N LEU A 196 -1.38 3.68 -16.37
CA LEU A 196 -0.20 4.02 -15.56
C LEU A 196 1.09 4.00 -16.39
N SER A 197 1.21 3.10 -17.35
CA SER A 197 2.36 3.09 -18.27
C SER A 197 2.40 4.36 -19.13
N ALA A 198 1.26 4.79 -19.67
CA ALA A 198 1.14 6.03 -20.42
C ALA A 198 1.48 7.24 -19.52
N PHE A 199 0.92 7.29 -18.30
CA PHE A 199 1.20 8.36 -17.36
C PHE A 199 2.70 8.51 -17.05
N PHE A 200 3.43 7.42 -16.80
CA PHE A 200 4.86 7.49 -16.53
C PHE A 200 5.69 7.92 -17.74
N GLU A 201 5.23 7.64 -18.95
CA GLU A 201 5.88 8.11 -20.18
C GLU A 201 5.62 9.60 -20.46
N GLU A 202 4.42 10.06 -20.15
CA GLU A 202 3.99 11.45 -20.35
C GLU A 202 4.49 12.38 -19.24
N HIS A 203 4.70 11.87 -18.02
CA HIS A 203 5.07 12.62 -16.82
C HIS A 203 6.35 12.09 -16.18
N PRO A 204 7.52 12.21 -16.85
CA PRO A 204 8.77 11.60 -16.37
C PRO A 204 9.31 12.20 -15.05
N SER A 205 8.91 13.44 -14.70
CA SER A 205 9.24 14.07 -13.42
C SER A 205 8.55 13.40 -12.24
N GLU A 206 7.26 13.17 -12.36
CA GLU A 206 6.42 12.49 -11.37
C GLU A 206 6.81 11.01 -11.26
N ALA A 207 7.02 10.37 -12.41
CA ALA A 207 7.50 8.99 -12.47
C ALA A 207 8.84 8.83 -11.73
N LYS A 208 9.77 9.79 -11.87
CA LYS A 208 11.04 9.77 -11.14
C LYS A 208 10.83 9.86 -9.64
N LEU A 209 9.95 10.73 -9.14
CA LEU A 209 9.63 10.84 -7.70
C LEU A 209 9.10 9.52 -7.15
N VAL A 210 8.19 8.86 -7.88
CA VAL A 210 7.67 7.55 -7.50
C VAL A 210 8.77 6.49 -7.47
N MET A 211 9.63 6.44 -8.51
CA MET A 211 10.73 5.49 -8.57
C MET A 211 11.73 5.70 -7.43
N ASP A 212 12.11 6.94 -7.15
CA ASP A 212 13.04 7.27 -6.07
C ASP A 212 12.48 6.82 -4.71
N LYS A 213 11.19 7.01 -4.47
CA LYS A 213 10.50 6.52 -3.26
C LYS A 213 10.53 4.99 -3.17
N CYS A 214 10.16 4.28 -4.23
CA CYS A 214 10.16 2.82 -4.26
C CYS A 214 11.58 2.23 -4.07
N LEU A 215 12.59 2.82 -4.70
CA LEU A 215 13.99 2.40 -4.54
C LEU A 215 14.51 2.66 -3.12
N GLN A 216 14.10 3.77 -2.50
CA GLN A 216 14.44 4.07 -1.10
C GLN A 216 13.82 3.04 -0.16
N ALA A 217 12.55 2.69 -0.35
CA ALA A 217 11.87 1.64 0.41
C ALA A 217 12.57 0.28 0.29
N ALA A 218 12.93 -0.12 -0.94
CA ALA A 218 13.65 -1.37 -1.20
C ALA A 218 15.01 -1.41 -0.49
N ARG A 219 15.79 -0.32 -0.54
CA ARG A 219 17.08 -0.20 0.15
C ARG A 219 16.92 -0.28 1.66
N ALA A 220 15.93 0.42 2.23
CA ALA A 220 15.64 0.37 3.65
C ALA A 220 15.26 -1.04 4.13
N ARG A 221 14.41 -1.74 3.37
CA ARG A 221 14.02 -3.13 3.63
C ARG A 221 15.23 -4.07 3.59
N GLU A 222 16.10 -3.91 2.58
CA GLU A 222 17.29 -4.75 2.47
C GLU A 222 18.29 -4.51 3.61
N ALA A 223 18.51 -3.24 3.98
CA ALA A 223 19.35 -2.88 5.12
C ALA A 223 18.81 -3.46 6.44
N ALA A 224 17.49 -3.36 6.66
CA ALA A 224 16.83 -3.93 7.82
C ALA A 224 16.93 -5.47 7.86
N ARG A 225 16.86 -6.14 6.71
CA ARG A 225 17.06 -7.59 6.61
C ARG A 225 18.49 -7.98 6.97
N LYS A 226 19.49 -7.29 6.39
CA LYS A 226 20.91 -7.53 6.70
C LYS A 226 21.22 -7.31 8.19
N ALA A 227 20.68 -6.24 8.80
CA ALA A 227 20.85 -5.98 10.22
C ALA A 227 20.25 -7.09 11.11
N ARG A 228 19.04 -7.56 10.78
CA ARG A 228 18.41 -8.68 11.48
C ARG A 228 19.21 -9.98 11.37
N ASP A 229 19.72 -10.27 10.19
CA ASP A 229 20.53 -11.48 9.96
C ASP A 229 21.85 -11.44 10.75
N LEU A 230 22.49 -10.25 10.83
CA LEU A 230 23.68 -10.06 11.65
C LEU A 230 23.39 -10.22 13.17
N THR A 231 22.27 -9.66 13.64
CA THR A 231 21.85 -9.81 15.04
C THR A 231 21.57 -11.27 15.38
N ARG A 232 20.82 -11.99 14.53
CA ARG A 232 20.53 -13.41 14.73
C ARG A 232 21.79 -14.26 14.77
N ARG A 233 22.80 -13.93 13.96
CA ARG A 233 24.10 -14.62 14.01
C ARG A 233 24.83 -14.37 15.34
N LYS A 234 24.89 -13.10 15.79
CA LYS A 234 25.48 -12.76 17.10
C LYS A 234 24.77 -13.51 18.21
N THR A 235 23.45 -13.49 18.25
CA THR A 235 22.67 -14.18 19.28
C THR A 235 22.83 -15.70 19.20
N ALA A 236 22.95 -16.30 18.03
CA ALA A 236 23.21 -17.74 17.88
C ALA A 236 24.60 -18.13 18.41
N LEU A 237 25.59 -17.25 18.24
CA LEU A 237 26.94 -17.43 18.78
C LEU A 237 27.01 -17.16 20.30
N GLU A 238 26.22 -16.21 20.81
CA GLU A 238 26.17 -15.85 22.24
C GLU A 238 25.27 -16.78 23.06
N SER A 239 24.21 -17.36 22.45
CA SER A 239 23.23 -18.20 23.17
C SER A 239 23.65 -19.66 23.36
N GLY A 240 24.95 -20.00 23.22
CA GLY A 240 25.48 -21.27 23.68
C GLY A 240 25.08 -22.52 22.86
N SER A 241 24.57 -22.36 21.64
CA SER A 241 24.32 -23.48 20.75
C SER A 241 25.58 -24.04 20.11
N LEU A 242 26.66 -23.26 20.07
CA LEU A 242 28.01 -23.76 19.83
C LEU A 242 28.66 -24.11 21.19
N PRO A 243 29.11 -25.33 21.41
CA PRO A 243 29.87 -25.65 22.63
C PRO A 243 30.94 -24.57 22.81
N GLY A 244 31.16 -24.10 24.05
CA GLY A 244 32.06 -22.97 24.35
C GLY A 244 33.49 -23.08 23.84
N LYS A 245 33.79 -24.22 23.19
CA LYS A 245 35.04 -24.53 22.54
C LYS A 245 35.14 -24.09 21.08
N LEU A 246 34.01 -23.78 20.42
CA LEU A 246 33.99 -23.34 19.03
C LEU A 246 33.94 -21.79 18.92
N ALA A 247 34.55 -21.28 17.86
CA ALA A 247 34.52 -19.87 17.54
C ALA A 247 34.40 -19.71 16.01
N ASP A 248 33.53 -18.79 15.57
CA ASP A 248 33.23 -18.56 14.17
C ASP A 248 33.91 -17.27 13.64
N CYS A 249 34.05 -17.13 12.32
CA CYS A 249 34.47 -15.91 11.63
C CYS A 249 33.28 -15.22 10.96
N THR A 250 33.44 -13.98 10.52
CA THR A 250 32.42 -13.20 9.84
C THR A 250 32.40 -13.41 8.32
N GLU A 251 33.50 -13.95 7.76
CA GLU A 251 33.59 -14.29 6.33
C GLU A 251 32.64 -15.44 5.98
N ARG A 252 32.02 -15.38 4.82
CA ARG A 252 31.04 -16.37 4.32
C ARG A 252 31.58 -17.27 3.23
N ASP A 253 32.64 -16.81 2.57
CA ASP A 253 33.26 -17.57 1.48
C ASP A 253 34.23 -18.61 2.07
N PRO A 254 33.92 -19.90 1.94
CA PRO A 254 34.82 -20.95 2.46
C PRO A 254 36.24 -20.90 1.88
N ALA A 255 36.39 -20.33 0.66
CA ALA A 255 37.69 -20.18 0.00
C ALA A 255 38.58 -19.13 0.67
N LYS A 256 37.97 -18.21 1.47
CA LYS A 256 38.65 -17.13 2.21
C LYS A 256 38.70 -17.41 3.71
N SER A 257 38.23 -18.57 4.16
CA SER A 257 38.12 -18.91 5.57
C SER A 257 39.09 -20.06 5.91
N GLU A 258 39.71 -20.00 7.08
CA GLU A 258 40.61 -21.04 7.60
C GLU A 258 40.02 -21.68 8.85
N ILE A 259 40.29 -22.94 9.06
CA ILE A 259 39.92 -23.68 10.28
C ILE A 259 41.19 -23.97 11.10
N PHE A 260 41.15 -23.49 12.34
CA PHE A 260 42.20 -23.80 13.34
C PHE A 260 41.66 -24.82 14.33
N ILE A 261 42.36 -25.93 14.42
CA ILE A 261 42.09 -26.99 15.40
C ILE A 261 43.16 -26.91 16.47
N VAL A 262 42.77 -26.69 17.72
CA VAL A 262 43.67 -26.53 18.85
C VAL A 262 43.29 -27.49 19.97
N GLU A 263 44.29 -28.01 20.70
CA GLU A 263 44.07 -28.88 21.83
C GLU A 263 43.96 -28.09 23.14
N GLY A 264 42.90 -28.35 23.89
CA GLY A 264 42.70 -27.79 25.23
C GLY A 264 42.17 -26.36 25.28
N ASN A 265 41.60 -26.00 26.42
CA ASN A 265 40.94 -24.71 26.64
C ASN A 265 41.92 -23.51 26.65
N SER A 266 43.15 -23.72 27.08
CA SER A 266 44.16 -22.65 27.12
C SER A 266 44.58 -22.22 25.71
N ALA A 267 44.95 -23.20 24.86
CA ALA A 267 45.28 -22.95 23.47
C ALA A 267 44.09 -22.39 22.69
N GLY A 268 42.88 -22.87 22.96
CA GLY A 268 41.63 -22.36 22.38
C GLY A 268 41.35 -20.89 22.76
N GLY A 269 41.68 -20.49 23.96
CA GLY A 269 41.58 -19.09 24.41
C GLY A 269 42.52 -18.18 23.64
N SER A 270 43.79 -18.53 23.60
CA SER A 270 44.81 -17.73 22.86
C SER A 270 44.53 -17.68 21.35
N ALA A 271 44.07 -18.77 20.74
CA ALA A 271 43.68 -18.77 19.35
C ALA A 271 42.46 -17.88 19.06
N LYS A 272 41.49 -17.82 19.97
CA LYS A 272 40.34 -16.91 19.87
C LYS A 272 40.71 -15.43 19.96
N GLU A 273 41.69 -15.08 20.78
CA GLU A 273 42.17 -13.72 20.95
C GLU A 273 43.05 -13.25 19.78
N GLY A 274 43.90 -14.13 19.26
CA GLY A 274 44.88 -13.82 18.22
C GLY A 274 44.38 -13.93 16.78
N ARG A 275 43.16 -14.46 16.55
CA ARG A 275 42.62 -14.62 15.20
C ARG A 275 42.12 -13.33 14.58
N ASP A 276 42.25 -13.23 13.27
CA ASP A 276 41.46 -12.28 12.50
C ASP A 276 39.98 -12.72 12.47
N ARG A 277 39.08 -11.80 12.64
CA ARG A 277 37.64 -12.08 12.63
C ARG A 277 36.98 -11.81 11.28
N TYR A 278 37.74 -11.22 10.33
CA TYR A 278 37.24 -10.78 9.04
C TYR A 278 37.69 -11.68 7.92
#